data_410193a369477fe1aff2ea0826150b3d
#
_entry.id   410193a369477fe1aff2ea0826150b3d
#
_cell.length_a   1.000
_cell.length_b   1.000
_cell.length_c   1.000
_cell.angle_alpha   90.00
_cell.angle_beta   90.00
_cell.angle_gamma   90.00
#
_symmetry.space_group_name_H-M   'P 1'
#
loop_
_entity.id
_entity.type
_entity.pdbx_description
1 polymer ?
#
loop_
_entity_poly.entity_id
_entity_poly.type
_entity_poly.pdbx_seq_one_letter_code
_entity_poly.pdbx_strand_id
1 'polypeptide(L)'
;MKDDSASYYDSQEFTELLASYENMLSEGSSVYFDSMDIANIAEYYTISGDLDKSDAAVEYGLRLHPSDPDILIAKAGNLLIRGRRDEATVIAESIDDPQNQELLYLKGEIAIASDDPVTADIYFTQAIDLSEQDPGMFNDIIVKFMDNRHFELCQKWLDMALVLYPDSRNFIELQADLFFDTGQSDSAIEWYNHLLDEFAYDTYYWEQLGRIYYEKNDFPQARECFEFIEAIDPDNSQAHMMKAGCLFSMEQWEDAFRIYRSLLDDDPGSYTLLYYCGRCLYEQGYYDEALTYLNGSHEMLMLDNDVPQELYTELYYIMANCCHKNGNTAQARTYLYEGLAIDPDDEDLQELAKEILPDEEARLFTTNKNN
;
A
#
# COMPACT_ATOMS: atom_id res chain seq x y z
N MET A 1 0.69 22.88 9.51
CA MET A 1 0.75 23.98 8.51
C MET A 1 0.30 23.38 7.18
N LYS A 2 -0.53 24.05 6.42
CA LYS A 2 -0.90 23.59 5.07
C LYS A 2 0.37 23.59 4.23
N ASP A 3 0.54 22.55 3.46
CA ASP A 3 1.58 22.40 2.44
C ASP A 3 1.54 23.64 1.53
N ASP A 4 2.60 24.43 1.51
CA ASP A 4 2.62 25.71 0.75
C ASP A 4 2.55 25.47 -0.77
N SER A 5 2.97 24.31 -1.26
CA SER A 5 2.84 23.91 -2.67
C SER A 5 1.38 23.62 -3.06
N ALA A 6 0.63 22.91 -2.22
CA ALA A 6 -0.81 22.73 -2.39
C ALA A 6 -1.55 24.08 -2.38
N SER A 7 -1.08 25.03 -1.58
CA SER A 7 -1.62 26.40 -1.52
C SER A 7 -1.39 27.20 -2.82
N TYR A 8 -0.26 27.01 -3.53
CA TYR A 8 0.00 27.73 -4.79
C TYR A 8 -0.91 27.23 -5.90
N TYR A 9 -1.02 25.92 -6.10
CA TYR A 9 -1.87 25.33 -7.15
C TYR A 9 -3.36 25.55 -6.93
N ASP A 10 -3.79 25.84 -5.72
CA ASP A 10 -5.16 26.26 -5.36
C ASP A 10 -5.37 27.78 -5.51
N SER A 11 -4.32 28.54 -5.82
CA SER A 11 -4.40 30.00 -5.93
C SER A 11 -5.19 30.43 -7.18
N GLN A 12 -5.79 31.62 -7.09
CA GLN A 12 -6.46 32.24 -8.26
C GLN A 12 -5.44 32.53 -9.38
N GLU A 13 -4.22 32.92 -9.01
CA GLU A 13 -3.15 33.23 -9.95
C GLU A 13 -2.79 32.01 -10.79
N PHE A 14 -2.56 30.85 -10.15
CA PHE A 14 -2.27 29.62 -10.89
C PHE A 14 -3.48 29.12 -11.70
N THR A 15 -4.69 29.25 -11.18
CA THR A 15 -5.92 28.88 -11.91
C THR A 15 -6.05 29.69 -13.21
N GLU A 16 -5.78 31.01 -13.17
CA GLU A 16 -5.81 31.88 -14.34
C GLU A 16 -4.67 31.54 -15.33
N LEU A 17 -3.48 31.24 -14.82
CA LEU A 17 -2.34 30.79 -15.61
C LEU A 17 -2.66 29.49 -16.37
N LEU A 18 -3.14 28.47 -15.66
CA LEU A 18 -3.50 27.18 -16.23
C LEU A 18 -4.61 27.31 -17.29
N ALA A 19 -5.65 28.09 -16.97
CA ALA A 19 -6.74 28.37 -17.92
C ALA A 19 -6.23 29.08 -19.20
N SER A 20 -5.28 30.00 -19.05
CA SER A 20 -4.65 30.67 -20.20
C SER A 20 -3.89 29.69 -21.08
N TYR A 21 -3.15 28.75 -20.46
CA TYR A 21 -2.42 27.72 -21.18
C TYR A 21 -3.37 26.75 -21.91
N GLU A 22 -4.41 26.26 -21.24
CA GLU A 22 -5.39 25.34 -21.83
C GLU A 22 -6.19 26.00 -22.98
N ASN A 23 -6.58 27.27 -22.82
CA ASN A 23 -7.23 28.04 -23.88
C ASN A 23 -6.33 28.20 -25.11
N MET A 24 -5.04 28.50 -24.91
CA MET A 24 -4.06 28.54 -25.96
C MET A 24 -3.98 27.25 -26.77
N LEU A 25 -3.96 26.10 -26.05
CA LEU A 25 -3.93 24.79 -26.72
C LEU A 25 -5.21 24.52 -27.51
N SER A 26 -6.37 24.89 -26.97
CA SER A 26 -7.68 24.65 -27.61
C SER A 26 -7.91 25.51 -28.85
N GLU A 27 -7.42 26.75 -28.83
CA GLU A 27 -7.58 27.71 -29.93
C GLU A 27 -6.48 27.56 -31.01
N GLY A 28 -5.43 26.78 -30.73
CA GLY A 28 -4.27 26.66 -31.60
C GLY A 28 -3.50 27.99 -31.74
N SER A 29 -3.67 28.89 -30.76
CA SER A 29 -2.97 30.18 -30.71
C SER A 29 -1.58 30.00 -30.10
N SER A 30 -0.72 31.04 -30.19
CA SER A 30 0.59 31.05 -29.55
C SER A 30 0.63 32.16 -28.51
N VAL A 31 0.75 31.82 -27.27
CA VAL A 31 0.90 32.75 -26.14
C VAL A 31 2.29 32.57 -25.57
N TYR A 32 2.96 33.64 -25.21
CA TYR A 32 4.24 33.57 -24.53
C TYR A 32 4.00 33.35 -23.03
N PHE A 33 4.64 32.35 -22.48
CA PHE A 33 4.76 32.11 -21.05
C PHE A 33 6.24 32.15 -20.70
N ASP A 34 6.55 32.58 -19.47
CA ASP A 34 7.93 32.45 -19.01
C ASP A 34 8.25 31.01 -18.61
N SER A 35 9.50 30.72 -18.28
CA SER A 35 9.94 29.37 -18.02
C SER A 35 9.36 28.82 -16.72
N MET A 36 9.28 29.64 -15.70
CA MET A 36 8.73 29.26 -14.37
C MET A 36 7.25 28.89 -14.48
N ASP A 37 6.47 29.72 -15.22
CA ASP A 37 5.04 29.43 -15.45
C ASP A 37 4.83 28.05 -16.09
N ILE A 38 5.66 27.72 -17.10
CA ILE A 38 5.57 26.44 -17.80
C ILE A 38 6.03 25.28 -16.91
N ALA A 39 7.09 25.48 -16.14
CA ALA A 39 7.57 24.48 -15.20
C ALA A 39 6.49 24.15 -14.16
N ASN A 40 5.85 25.18 -13.57
CA ASN A 40 4.73 25.01 -12.63
C ASN A 40 3.52 24.30 -13.26
N ILE A 41 3.17 24.61 -14.53
CA ILE A 41 2.09 23.89 -15.24
C ILE A 41 2.47 22.43 -15.46
N ALA A 42 3.71 22.14 -15.83
CA ALA A 42 4.18 20.77 -16.02
C ALA A 42 4.14 19.98 -14.71
N GLU A 43 4.61 20.59 -13.63
CA GLU A 43 4.59 19.99 -12.29
C GLU A 43 3.16 19.71 -11.80
N TYR A 44 2.25 20.67 -11.97
CA TYR A 44 0.81 20.47 -11.66
C TYR A 44 0.24 19.25 -12.37
N TYR A 45 0.50 19.09 -13.67
CA TYR A 45 0.02 17.91 -14.40
C TYR A 45 0.71 16.62 -13.92
N THR A 46 1.97 16.69 -13.51
CA THR A 46 2.70 15.55 -12.96
C THR A 46 2.07 15.10 -11.63
N ILE A 47 1.81 16.04 -10.72
CA ILE A 47 1.14 15.77 -9.42
C ILE A 47 -0.29 15.24 -9.63
N SER A 48 -0.99 15.76 -10.66
CA SER A 48 -2.34 15.31 -11.03
C SER A 48 -2.36 13.94 -11.74
N GLY A 49 -1.21 13.32 -12.00
CA GLY A 49 -1.08 12.04 -12.68
C GLY A 49 -1.21 12.09 -14.22
N ASP A 50 -1.32 13.28 -14.81
CA ASP A 50 -1.45 13.47 -16.27
C ASP A 50 -0.09 13.76 -16.92
N LEU A 51 0.75 12.73 -16.94
CA LEU A 51 2.12 12.85 -17.50
C LEU A 51 2.14 13.24 -18.99
N ASP A 52 1.09 12.94 -19.74
CA ASP A 52 1.05 13.30 -21.17
C ASP A 52 0.85 14.80 -21.34
N LYS A 53 0.03 15.43 -20.50
CA LYS A 53 -0.10 16.90 -20.49
C LYS A 53 1.14 17.57 -19.91
N SER A 54 1.78 16.99 -18.91
CA SER A 54 3.06 17.49 -18.40
C SER A 54 4.12 17.48 -19.50
N ASP A 55 4.29 16.38 -20.22
CA ASP A 55 5.22 16.29 -21.35
C ASP A 55 4.90 17.33 -22.43
N ALA A 56 3.62 17.56 -22.75
CA ALA A 56 3.21 18.57 -23.71
C ALA A 56 3.58 19.99 -23.25
N ALA A 57 3.43 20.30 -21.96
CA ALA A 57 3.85 21.57 -21.38
C ALA A 57 5.38 21.73 -21.45
N VAL A 58 6.12 20.70 -21.07
CA VAL A 58 7.59 20.67 -21.18
C VAL A 58 8.05 20.88 -22.63
N GLU A 59 7.47 20.19 -23.61
CA GLU A 59 7.80 20.36 -25.02
C GLU A 59 7.47 21.74 -25.51
N TYR A 60 6.37 22.33 -25.07
CA TYR A 60 6.03 23.72 -25.40
C TYR A 60 7.07 24.67 -24.80
N GLY A 61 7.44 24.48 -23.53
CA GLY A 61 8.45 25.28 -22.85
C GLY A 61 9.81 25.23 -23.53
N LEU A 62 10.28 24.04 -23.90
CA LEU A 62 11.56 23.88 -24.59
C LEU A 62 11.61 24.53 -25.99
N ARG A 63 10.46 24.76 -26.63
CA ARG A 63 10.41 25.56 -27.87
C ARG A 63 10.63 27.06 -27.65
N LEU A 64 10.16 27.57 -26.50
CA LEU A 64 10.32 28.97 -26.10
C LEU A 64 11.66 29.21 -25.41
N HIS A 65 12.09 28.30 -24.58
CA HIS A 65 13.23 28.37 -23.67
C HIS A 65 14.08 27.09 -23.78
N PRO A 66 14.85 26.87 -24.85
CA PRO A 66 15.47 25.57 -25.17
C PRO A 66 16.48 25.04 -24.16
N SER A 67 17.05 25.91 -23.32
CA SER A 67 18.11 25.54 -22.36
C SER A 67 17.77 25.99 -20.94
N ASP A 68 16.51 26.26 -20.67
CA ASP A 68 16.08 26.67 -19.33
C ASP A 68 16.20 25.53 -18.33
N PRO A 69 16.86 25.73 -17.21
CA PRO A 69 17.08 24.68 -16.21
C PRO A 69 15.78 24.08 -15.64
N ASP A 70 14.79 24.92 -15.31
CA ASP A 70 13.57 24.47 -14.64
C ASP A 70 12.73 23.57 -15.55
N ILE A 71 12.65 23.92 -16.86
CA ILE A 71 11.96 23.08 -17.84
C ILE A 71 12.72 21.77 -18.10
N LEU A 72 14.06 21.83 -18.11
CA LEU A 72 14.88 20.61 -18.26
C LEU A 72 14.77 19.70 -17.04
N ILE A 73 14.68 20.26 -15.82
CA ILE A 73 14.43 19.51 -14.58
C ILE A 73 13.07 18.82 -14.67
N ALA A 74 12.00 19.54 -15.02
CA ALA A 74 10.67 18.96 -15.23
C ALA A 74 10.68 17.82 -16.26
N LYS A 75 11.40 18.01 -17.38
CA LYS A 75 11.59 16.97 -18.40
C LYS A 75 12.26 15.71 -17.83
N ALA A 76 13.34 15.90 -17.09
CA ALA A 76 14.09 14.78 -16.53
C ALA A 76 13.26 14.06 -15.44
N GLY A 77 12.49 14.79 -14.63
CA GLY A 77 11.54 14.24 -13.68
C GLY A 77 10.48 13.36 -14.36
N ASN A 78 9.84 13.85 -15.42
CA ASN A 78 8.87 13.07 -16.20
C ASN A 78 9.48 11.78 -16.79
N LEU A 79 10.71 11.85 -17.27
CA LEU A 79 11.43 10.69 -17.79
C LEU A 79 11.72 9.68 -16.67
N LEU A 80 12.08 10.14 -15.48
CA LEU A 80 12.32 9.29 -14.32
C LEU A 80 11.05 8.56 -13.90
N ILE A 81 9.91 9.25 -13.82
CA ILE A 81 8.60 8.65 -13.50
C ILE A 81 8.21 7.59 -14.55
N ARG A 82 8.54 7.81 -15.82
CA ARG A 82 8.32 6.83 -16.91
C ARG A 82 9.35 5.68 -16.92
N GLY A 83 10.25 5.60 -15.94
CA GLY A 83 11.29 4.58 -15.86
C GLY A 83 12.45 4.77 -16.87
N ARG A 84 12.53 5.91 -17.54
CA ARG A 84 13.58 6.25 -18.53
C ARG A 84 14.78 6.92 -17.85
N ARG A 85 15.31 6.27 -16.82
CA ARG A 85 16.35 6.78 -15.93
C ARG A 85 17.58 7.29 -16.65
N ASP A 86 18.11 6.54 -17.64
CA ASP A 86 19.36 6.89 -18.33
C ASP A 86 19.21 8.21 -19.11
N GLU A 87 18.03 8.46 -19.67
CA GLU A 87 17.75 9.71 -20.37
C GLU A 87 17.55 10.89 -19.40
N ALA A 88 16.92 10.63 -18.25
CA ALA A 88 16.81 11.61 -17.16
C ALA A 88 18.22 12.03 -16.68
N THR A 89 19.10 11.06 -16.46
CA THR A 89 20.51 11.29 -16.06
C THR A 89 21.24 12.21 -17.06
N VAL A 90 21.15 11.89 -18.37
CA VAL A 90 21.80 12.70 -19.40
C VAL A 90 21.32 14.16 -19.39
N ILE A 91 20.01 14.38 -19.18
CA ILE A 91 19.47 15.74 -19.10
C ILE A 91 19.96 16.43 -17.83
N ALA A 92 19.84 15.78 -16.67
CA ALA A 92 20.27 16.35 -15.39
C ALA A 92 21.78 16.70 -15.36
N GLU A 93 22.61 15.92 -16.04
CA GLU A 93 24.05 16.20 -16.19
C GLU A 93 24.35 17.34 -17.18
N SER A 94 23.43 17.63 -18.10
CA SER A 94 23.60 18.72 -19.06
C SER A 94 23.33 20.11 -18.49
N ILE A 95 22.70 20.18 -17.31
CA ILE A 95 22.36 21.43 -16.62
C ILE A 95 23.56 21.91 -15.81
N ASP A 96 24.14 23.07 -16.20
CA ASP A 96 25.29 23.69 -15.52
C ASP A 96 24.81 24.72 -14.48
N ASP A 97 24.13 24.21 -13.43
CA ASP A 97 23.70 24.98 -12.28
C ASP A 97 23.89 24.17 -10.97
N PRO A 98 25.11 24.16 -10.42
CA PRO A 98 25.44 23.31 -9.25
C PRO A 98 24.79 23.78 -7.93
N GLN A 99 24.16 24.95 -7.91
CA GLN A 99 23.46 25.49 -6.74
C GLN A 99 21.93 25.52 -6.93
N ASN A 100 21.43 24.88 -7.95
CA ASN A 100 19.99 24.71 -8.13
C ASN A 100 19.49 23.59 -7.25
N GLN A 101 18.64 23.94 -6.30
CA GLN A 101 18.08 23.06 -5.29
C GLN A 101 17.28 21.89 -5.92
N GLU A 102 16.43 22.20 -6.89
CA GLU A 102 15.57 21.23 -7.57
C GLU A 102 16.40 20.25 -8.42
N LEU A 103 17.46 20.74 -9.07
CA LEU A 103 18.38 19.87 -9.79
C LEU A 103 19.11 18.90 -8.86
N LEU A 104 19.54 19.37 -7.69
CA LEU A 104 20.19 18.49 -6.70
C LEU A 104 19.21 17.46 -6.16
N TYR A 105 17.97 17.88 -5.90
CA TYR A 105 16.92 16.96 -5.47
C TYR A 105 16.65 15.89 -6.55
N LEU A 106 16.46 16.29 -7.80
CA LEU A 106 16.30 15.38 -8.95
C LEU A 106 17.48 14.40 -9.11
N LYS A 107 18.73 14.87 -8.92
CA LYS A 107 19.91 13.99 -8.94
C LYS A 107 19.89 12.95 -7.81
N GLY A 108 19.37 13.34 -6.65
CA GLY A 108 19.10 12.41 -5.55
C GLY A 108 18.07 11.34 -5.93
N GLU A 109 16.96 11.74 -6.55
CA GLU A 109 15.94 10.80 -7.03
C GLU A 109 16.48 9.84 -8.11
N ILE A 110 17.28 10.35 -9.05
CA ILE A 110 17.95 9.52 -10.06
C ILE A 110 18.90 8.50 -9.39
N ALA A 111 19.60 8.90 -8.34
CA ALA A 111 20.48 8.02 -7.60
C ALA A 111 19.70 6.92 -6.85
N ILE A 112 18.58 7.26 -6.21
CA ILE A 112 17.65 6.27 -5.63
C ILE A 112 17.19 5.27 -6.69
N ALA A 113 16.71 5.76 -7.83
CA ALA A 113 16.27 4.91 -8.94
C ALA A 113 17.39 4.06 -9.53
N SER A 114 18.66 4.39 -9.23
CA SER A 114 19.86 3.66 -9.65
C SER A 114 20.38 2.70 -8.58
N ASP A 115 19.63 2.54 -7.48
CA ASP A 115 20.04 1.73 -6.32
C ASP A 115 21.37 2.22 -5.69
N ASP A 116 21.59 3.55 -5.71
CA ASP A 116 22.75 4.22 -5.08
C ASP A 116 22.29 5.21 -4.00
N PRO A 117 21.86 4.71 -2.84
CA PRO A 117 21.33 5.54 -1.76
C PRO A 117 22.42 6.45 -1.13
N VAL A 118 23.69 6.09 -1.25
CA VAL A 118 24.80 6.89 -0.71
C VAL A 118 24.97 8.17 -1.54
N THR A 119 24.97 8.07 -2.85
CA THR A 119 25.00 9.24 -3.74
C THR A 119 23.74 10.08 -3.60
N ALA A 120 22.58 9.45 -3.43
CA ALA A 120 21.33 10.15 -3.16
C ALA A 120 21.41 11.00 -1.88
N ASP A 121 21.91 10.43 -0.79
CA ASP A 121 22.09 11.13 0.49
C ASP A 121 23.01 12.36 0.37
N ILE A 122 24.05 12.29 -0.47
CA ILE A 122 24.94 13.41 -0.73
C ILE A 122 24.18 14.55 -1.47
N TYR A 123 23.41 14.23 -2.51
CA TYR A 123 22.66 15.22 -3.26
C TYR A 123 21.53 15.83 -2.44
N PHE A 124 20.78 15.01 -1.70
CA PHE A 124 19.74 15.51 -0.81
C PHE A 124 20.29 16.39 0.31
N THR A 125 21.47 16.07 0.87
CA THR A 125 22.13 16.94 1.85
C THR A 125 22.46 18.31 1.25
N GLN A 126 22.92 18.37 0.00
CA GLN A 126 23.18 19.64 -0.66
C GLN A 126 21.89 20.41 -0.97
N ALA A 127 20.84 19.70 -1.38
CA ALA A 127 19.53 20.32 -1.67
C ALA A 127 18.91 20.94 -0.41
N ILE A 128 18.90 20.22 0.71
CA ILE A 128 18.32 20.68 1.97
C ILE A 128 19.08 21.88 2.57
N ASP A 129 20.40 21.91 2.40
CA ASP A 129 21.21 23.07 2.84
C ASP A 129 20.84 24.35 2.06
N LEU A 130 20.43 24.23 0.78
CA LEU A 130 19.99 25.35 -0.05
C LEU A 130 18.53 25.74 0.20
N SER A 131 17.69 24.84 0.66
CA SER A 131 16.27 25.07 0.97
C SER A 131 16.02 25.75 2.31
N GLU A 132 17.08 26.22 3.00
CA GLU A 132 16.97 26.74 4.37
C GLU A 132 16.34 25.71 5.33
N GLN A 133 16.55 24.43 5.05
CA GLN A 133 16.04 23.29 5.83
C GLN A 133 14.51 23.17 5.81
N ASP A 134 13.91 23.37 4.63
CA ASP A 134 12.47 23.27 4.42
C ASP A 134 11.88 21.93 4.93
N PRO A 135 10.83 21.96 5.79
CA PRO A 135 10.21 20.75 6.32
C PRO A 135 9.54 19.88 5.24
N GLY A 136 9.02 20.48 4.16
CA GLY A 136 8.45 19.74 3.03
C GLY A 136 9.51 18.88 2.35
N MET A 137 10.67 19.47 2.06
CA MET A 137 11.78 18.72 1.46
C MET A 137 12.31 17.60 2.38
N PHE A 138 12.38 17.83 3.71
CA PHE A 138 12.69 16.74 4.66
C PHE A 138 11.71 15.60 4.54
N ASN A 139 10.40 15.92 4.51
CA ASN A 139 9.36 14.91 4.33
C ASN A 139 9.58 14.08 3.06
N ASP A 140 9.78 14.73 1.93
CA ASP A 140 9.93 14.07 0.64
C ASP A 140 11.16 13.17 0.60
N ILE A 141 12.28 13.61 1.16
CA ILE A 141 13.51 12.81 1.26
C ILE A 141 13.29 11.59 2.16
N ILE A 142 12.65 11.75 3.32
CA ILE A 142 12.37 10.68 4.26
C ILE A 142 11.47 9.62 3.61
N VAL A 143 10.38 10.05 2.96
CA VAL A 143 9.45 9.16 2.26
C VAL A 143 10.17 8.41 1.13
N LYS A 144 11.02 9.10 0.35
CA LYS A 144 11.82 8.44 -0.71
C LYS A 144 12.72 7.33 -0.16
N PHE A 145 13.40 7.55 0.94
CA PHE A 145 14.21 6.51 1.57
C PHE A 145 13.36 5.38 2.18
N MET A 146 12.20 5.71 2.74
CA MET A 146 11.26 4.74 3.31
C MET A 146 10.68 3.82 2.22
N ASP A 147 10.15 4.38 1.14
CA ASP A 147 9.57 3.65 0.01
C ASP A 147 10.57 2.68 -0.65
N ASN A 148 11.85 3.08 -0.69
CA ASN A 148 12.91 2.25 -1.23
C ASN A 148 13.61 1.37 -0.16
N ARG A 149 13.04 1.29 1.06
CA ARG A 149 13.50 0.45 2.17
C ARG A 149 14.95 0.74 2.63
N HIS A 150 15.41 1.95 2.44
CA HIS A 150 16.73 2.41 2.92
C HIS A 150 16.61 2.95 4.36
N PHE A 151 16.16 2.09 5.27
CA PHE A 151 15.72 2.45 6.62
C PHE A 151 16.80 3.14 7.47
N GLU A 152 18.08 2.83 7.29
CA GLU A 152 19.19 3.49 8.02
C GLU A 152 19.29 4.99 7.63
N LEU A 153 19.15 5.29 6.34
CA LEU A 153 19.15 6.68 5.86
C LEU A 153 17.84 7.38 6.21
N CYS A 154 16.71 6.70 6.13
CA CYS A 154 15.43 7.21 6.59
C CYS A 154 15.53 7.65 8.07
N GLN A 155 16.06 6.82 8.97
CA GLN A 155 16.27 7.18 10.39
C GLN A 155 17.21 8.38 10.53
N LYS A 156 18.33 8.43 9.79
CA LYS A 156 19.23 9.60 9.80
C LYS A 156 18.50 10.89 9.48
N TRP A 157 17.66 10.90 8.45
CA TRP A 157 16.92 12.08 8.04
C TRP A 157 15.80 12.43 9.00
N LEU A 158 15.12 11.45 9.58
CA LEU A 158 14.14 11.64 10.65
C LEU A 158 14.78 12.25 11.91
N ASP A 159 15.95 11.76 12.33
CA ASP A 159 16.69 12.31 13.46
C ASP A 159 17.01 13.81 13.25
N MET A 160 17.41 14.17 12.03
CA MET A 160 17.68 15.58 11.68
C MET A 160 16.38 16.42 11.70
N ALA A 161 15.31 15.91 11.10
CA ALA A 161 14.03 16.59 11.04
C ALA A 161 13.42 16.79 12.43
N LEU A 162 13.43 15.78 13.29
CA LEU A 162 12.91 15.85 14.66
C LEU A 162 13.74 16.77 15.59
N VAL A 163 15.02 16.95 15.31
CA VAL A 163 15.83 17.97 16.03
C VAL A 163 15.38 19.39 15.69
N LEU A 164 15.01 19.64 14.44
CA LEU A 164 14.57 20.95 13.95
C LEU A 164 13.09 21.22 14.23
N TYR A 165 12.28 20.19 14.11
CA TYR A 165 10.81 20.23 14.19
C TYR A 165 10.27 19.17 15.17
N PRO A 166 10.60 19.26 16.48
CA PRO A 166 10.31 18.20 17.45
C PRO A 166 8.81 17.93 17.66
N ASP A 167 7.97 18.95 17.43
CA ASP A 167 6.51 18.85 17.60
C ASP A 167 5.79 18.68 16.26
N SER A 168 6.51 18.34 15.18
CA SER A 168 5.88 18.10 13.89
C SER A 168 5.14 16.76 13.89
N ARG A 169 3.82 16.83 13.81
CA ARG A 169 2.96 15.66 13.69
C ARG A 169 3.45 14.69 12.60
N ASN A 170 3.76 15.24 11.44
CA ASN A 170 4.19 14.46 10.28
C ASN A 170 5.49 13.66 10.53
N PHE A 171 6.51 14.28 11.16
CA PHE A 171 7.76 13.56 11.43
C PHE A 171 7.62 12.57 12.59
N ILE A 172 6.74 12.83 13.55
CA ILE A 172 6.39 11.88 14.61
C ILE A 172 5.68 10.67 14.01
N GLU A 173 4.77 10.88 13.06
CA GLU A 173 4.06 9.84 12.32
C GLU A 173 5.02 8.97 11.49
N LEU A 174 5.89 9.60 10.67
CA LEU A 174 6.90 8.89 9.89
C LEU A 174 7.89 8.09 10.77
N GLN A 175 8.19 8.58 11.99
CA GLN A 175 9.02 7.82 12.92
C GLN A 175 8.29 6.58 13.46
N ALA A 176 7.00 6.70 13.74
CA ALA A 176 6.18 5.57 14.16
C ALA A 176 6.07 4.52 13.04
N ASP A 177 5.83 4.98 11.80
CA ASP A 177 5.78 4.13 10.60
C ASP A 177 7.11 3.41 10.37
N LEU A 178 8.24 4.11 10.50
CA LEU A 178 9.56 3.49 10.36
C LEU A 178 9.82 2.41 11.42
N PHE A 179 9.42 2.63 12.67
CA PHE A 179 9.52 1.59 13.69
C PHE A 179 8.67 0.38 13.36
N PHE A 180 7.47 0.59 12.83
CA PHE A 180 6.61 -0.49 12.39
C PHE A 180 7.25 -1.29 11.23
N ASP A 181 7.68 -0.62 10.18
CA ASP A 181 8.29 -1.23 8.98
C ASP A 181 9.59 -1.99 9.28
N THR A 182 10.31 -1.57 10.32
CA THR A 182 11.53 -2.23 10.78
C THR A 182 11.30 -3.31 11.85
N GLY A 183 10.02 -3.61 12.17
CA GLY A 183 9.64 -4.64 13.14
C GLY A 183 9.88 -4.26 14.61
N GLN A 184 10.10 -2.97 14.90
CA GLN A 184 10.28 -2.45 16.24
C GLN A 184 8.91 -2.10 16.88
N SER A 185 8.04 -3.12 16.97
CA SER A 185 6.63 -2.97 17.33
C SER A 185 6.41 -2.22 18.66
N ASP A 186 7.25 -2.42 19.67
CA ASP A 186 7.07 -1.75 20.97
C ASP A 186 7.32 -0.24 20.85
N SER A 187 8.34 0.17 20.10
CA SER A 187 8.61 1.58 19.82
C SER A 187 7.50 2.20 18.98
N ALA A 188 7.03 1.50 17.95
CA ALA A 188 5.91 1.98 17.14
C ALA A 188 4.65 2.22 18.00
N ILE A 189 4.32 1.31 18.91
CA ILE A 189 3.20 1.47 19.86
C ILE A 189 3.39 2.73 20.72
N GLU A 190 4.58 2.99 21.25
CA GLU A 190 4.84 4.19 22.06
C GLU A 190 4.60 5.47 21.25
N TRP A 191 5.07 5.54 20.01
CA TRP A 191 4.95 6.72 19.16
C TRP A 191 3.51 6.95 18.67
N TYR A 192 2.79 5.90 18.27
CA TYR A 192 1.36 6.03 17.92
C TYR A 192 0.50 6.42 19.13
N ASN A 193 0.78 5.90 20.32
CA ASN A 193 0.09 6.34 21.53
C ASN A 193 0.36 7.83 21.84
N HIS A 194 1.59 8.32 21.62
CA HIS A 194 1.90 9.73 21.76
C HIS A 194 1.09 10.60 20.77
N LEU A 195 0.90 10.13 19.53
CA LEU A 195 0.03 10.80 18.56
C LEU A 195 -1.45 10.78 18.99
N LEU A 196 -1.91 9.70 19.56
CA LEU A 196 -3.29 9.57 20.05
C LEU A 196 -3.58 10.41 21.29
N ASP A 197 -2.57 10.78 22.10
CA ASP A 197 -2.74 11.72 23.22
C ASP A 197 -3.25 13.09 22.73
N GLU A 198 -2.88 13.51 21.53
CA GLU A 198 -3.30 14.76 20.90
C GLU A 198 -4.41 14.58 19.85
N PHE A 199 -4.35 13.49 19.09
CA PHE A 199 -5.24 13.21 17.95
C PHE A 199 -6.11 11.95 18.18
N ALA A 200 -6.78 11.87 19.32
CA ALA A 200 -7.54 10.68 19.76
C ALA A 200 -8.63 10.22 18.78
N TYR A 201 -9.10 11.09 17.90
CA TYR A 201 -10.14 10.77 16.90
C TYR A 201 -9.58 10.49 15.50
N ASP A 202 -8.27 10.38 15.35
CA ASP A 202 -7.67 9.99 14.09
C ASP A 202 -7.69 8.47 13.94
N THR A 203 -8.50 7.98 13.03
CA THR A 203 -8.70 6.53 12.82
C THR A 203 -7.44 5.85 12.28
N TYR A 204 -6.57 6.59 11.61
CA TYR A 204 -5.31 6.03 11.08
C TYR A 204 -4.42 5.47 12.20
N TYR A 205 -4.22 6.21 13.29
CA TYR A 205 -3.36 5.73 14.38
C TYR A 205 -3.95 4.54 15.13
N TRP A 206 -5.27 4.52 15.30
CA TRP A 206 -5.94 3.34 15.85
C TRP A 206 -5.80 2.13 14.93
N GLU A 207 -5.87 2.32 13.61
CA GLU A 207 -5.67 1.25 12.63
C GLU A 207 -4.24 0.69 12.71
N GLN A 208 -3.21 1.55 12.73
CA GLN A 208 -1.82 1.10 12.84
C GLN A 208 -1.58 0.34 14.15
N LEU A 209 -2.06 0.86 15.29
CA LEU A 209 -1.98 0.12 16.56
C LEU A 209 -2.69 -1.23 16.51
N GLY A 210 -3.89 -1.26 15.94
CA GLY A 210 -4.65 -2.49 15.79
C GLY A 210 -3.89 -3.53 14.96
N ARG A 211 -3.25 -3.11 13.86
CA ARG A 211 -2.40 -3.98 13.03
C ARG A 211 -1.19 -4.51 13.81
N ILE A 212 -0.48 -3.63 14.52
CA ILE A 212 0.68 -4.02 15.33
C ILE A 212 0.29 -5.06 16.39
N TYR A 213 -0.79 -4.81 17.13
CA TYR A 213 -1.26 -5.77 18.14
C TYR A 213 -1.70 -7.09 17.50
N TYR A 214 -2.34 -7.04 16.33
CA TYR A 214 -2.74 -8.25 15.59
C TYR A 214 -1.52 -9.08 15.19
N GLU A 215 -0.46 -8.47 14.64
CA GLU A 215 0.80 -9.13 14.29
C GLU A 215 1.52 -9.73 15.52
N LYS A 216 1.40 -9.07 16.67
CA LYS A 216 1.90 -9.59 17.95
C LYS A 216 1.02 -10.70 18.53
N ASN A 217 -0.07 -11.10 17.89
CA ASN A 217 -1.10 -12.00 18.36
C ASN A 217 -1.80 -11.52 19.66
N ASP A 218 -1.74 -10.22 19.96
CA ASP A 218 -2.50 -9.59 21.04
C ASP A 218 -3.88 -9.17 20.51
N PHE A 219 -4.67 -10.17 20.16
CA PHE A 219 -6.00 -9.97 19.55
C PHE A 219 -6.98 -9.18 20.45
N PRO A 220 -6.94 -9.28 21.79
CA PRO A 220 -7.76 -8.41 22.63
C PRO A 220 -7.45 -6.92 22.44
N GLN A 221 -6.17 -6.52 22.44
CA GLN A 221 -5.78 -5.12 22.23
C GLN A 221 -6.07 -4.65 20.80
N ALA A 222 -5.79 -5.51 19.81
CA ALA A 222 -6.13 -5.23 18.42
C ALA A 222 -7.63 -4.96 18.25
N ARG A 223 -8.49 -5.80 18.83
CA ARG A 223 -9.93 -5.60 18.81
C ARG A 223 -10.35 -4.28 19.44
N GLU A 224 -9.78 -3.90 20.59
CA GLU A 224 -10.08 -2.60 21.23
C GLU A 224 -9.77 -1.42 20.29
N CYS A 225 -8.65 -1.46 19.56
CA CYS A 225 -8.31 -0.42 18.57
C CYS A 225 -9.39 -0.32 17.47
N PHE A 226 -9.85 -1.45 16.92
CA PHE A 226 -10.89 -1.43 15.90
C PHE A 226 -12.27 -1.02 16.46
N GLU A 227 -12.57 -1.30 17.72
CA GLU A 227 -13.76 -0.80 18.41
C GLU A 227 -13.73 0.73 18.58
N PHE A 228 -12.55 1.34 18.77
CA PHE A 228 -12.40 2.79 18.75
C PHE A 228 -12.68 3.37 17.37
N ILE A 229 -12.18 2.73 16.31
CA ILE A 229 -12.48 3.16 14.93
C ILE A 229 -13.99 3.10 14.67
N GLU A 230 -14.67 2.00 15.03
CA GLU A 230 -16.13 1.88 14.90
C GLU A 230 -16.89 2.97 15.67
N ALA A 231 -16.37 3.40 16.82
CA ALA A 231 -17.00 4.46 17.61
C ALA A 231 -16.86 5.83 16.95
N ILE A 232 -15.77 6.06 16.19
CA ILE A 232 -15.51 7.30 15.44
C ILE A 232 -16.25 7.29 14.10
N ASP A 233 -16.15 6.19 13.37
CA ASP A 233 -16.72 5.95 12.05
C ASP A 233 -17.47 4.60 12.04
N PRO A 234 -18.77 4.59 12.35
CA PRO A 234 -19.56 3.36 12.44
C PRO A 234 -19.75 2.62 11.11
N ASP A 235 -19.48 3.26 9.98
CA ASP A 235 -19.64 2.68 8.65
C ASP A 235 -18.29 2.17 8.09
N ASN A 236 -17.23 2.14 8.90
CA ASN A 236 -15.90 1.68 8.50
C ASN A 236 -15.86 0.16 8.35
N SER A 237 -16.10 -0.31 7.13
CA SER A 237 -16.11 -1.74 6.80
C SER A 237 -14.77 -2.43 7.07
N GLN A 238 -13.65 -1.72 6.92
CA GLN A 238 -12.31 -2.27 7.19
C GLN A 238 -12.11 -2.55 8.68
N ALA A 239 -12.52 -1.62 9.55
CA ALA A 239 -12.47 -1.82 11.00
C ALA A 239 -13.35 -3.00 11.43
N HIS A 240 -14.56 -3.12 10.89
CA HIS A 240 -15.43 -4.27 11.12
C HIS A 240 -14.77 -5.58 10.71
N MET A 241 -14.16 -5.62 9.51
CA MET A 241 -13.46 -6.81 9.02
C MET A 241 -12.31 -7.22 9.94
N MET A 242 -11.45 -6.27 10.33
CA MET A 242 -10.32 -6.52 11.21
C MET A 242 -10.75 -6.95 12.63
N LYS A 243 -11.80 -6.34 13.16
CA LYS A 243 -12.41 -6.76 14.41
C LYS A 243 -12.93 -8.20 14.35
N ALA A 244 -13.62 -8.57 13.27
CA ALA A 244 -14.07 -9.95 13.07
C ALA A 244 -12.90 -10.93 12.98
N GLY A 245 -11.78 -10.53 12.36
CA GLY A 245 -10.54 -11.31 12.35
C GLY A 245 -9.96 -11.53 13.74
N CYS A 246 -9.96 -10.49 14.59
CA CYS A 246 -9.55 -10.62 15.98
C CYS A 246 -10.46 -11.60 16.75
N LEU A 247 -11.78 -11.47 16.60
CA LEU A 247 -12.76 -12.37 17.24
C LEU A 247 -12.59 -13.81 16.78
N PHE A 248 -12.35 -14.02 15.48
CA PHE A 248 -12.07 -15.34 14.92
C PHE A 248 -10.80 -15.96 15.55
N SER A 249 -9.72 -15.19 15.65
CA SER A 249 -8.45 -15.63 16.26
C SER A 249 -8.56 -15.88 17.77
N MET A 250 -9.55 -15.27 18.44
CA MET A 250 -9.90 -15.54 19.83
C MET A 250 -10.91 -16.69 20.01
N GLU A 251 -11.20 -17.46 18.96
CA GLU A 251 -12.18 -18.54 18.94
C GLU A 251 -13.63 -18.08 19.25
N GLN A 252 -13.93 -16.80 19.12
CA GLN A 252 -15.27 -16.22 19.27
C GLN A 252 -16.02 -16.26 17.92
N TRP A 253 -16.14 -17.46 17.36
CA TRP A 253 -16.57 -17.67 15.98
C TRP A 253 -18.01 -17.22 15.71
N GLU A 254 -18.91 -17.28 16.71
CA GLU A 254 -20.29 -16.80 16.54
C GLU A 254 -20.34 -15.29 16.37
N ASP A 255 -19.56 -14.55 17.16
CA ASP A 255 -19.50 -13.08 17.07
C ASP A 255 -18.78 -12.63 15.77
N ALA A 256 -17.70 -13.31 15.38
CA ALA A 256 -17.03 -13.10 14.11
C ALA A 256 -17.99 -13.34 12.93
N PHE A 257 -18.74 -14.44 12.94
CA PHE A 257 -19.73 -14.76 11.92
C PHE A 257 -20.77 -13.66 11.75
N ARG A 258 -21.29 -13.13 12.86
CA ARG A 258 -22.31 -12.04 12.79
C ARG A 258 -21.78 -10.83 12.06
N ILE A 259 -20.52 -10.43 12.32
CA ILE A 259 -19.90 -9.27 11.64
C ILE A 259 -19.65 -9.59 10.17
N TYR A 260 -19.00 -10.71 9.84
CA TYR A 260 -18.75 -11.09 8.45
C TYR A 260 -20.05 -11.22 7.65
N ARG A 261 -21.11 -11.75 8.27
CA ARG A 261 -22.42 -11.88 7.63
C ARG A 261 -23.07 -10.51 7.38
N SER A 262 -22.90 -9.56 8.30
CA SER A 262 -23.39 -8.18 8.09
C SER A 262 -22.64 -7.51 6.93
N LEU A 263 -21.33 -7.63 6.87
CA LEU A 263 -20.52 -7.09 5.76
C LEU A 263 -20.89 -7.74 4.41
N LEU A 264 -21.24 -9.02 4.42
CA LEU A 264 -21.68 -9.73 3.23
C LEU A 264 -23.03 -9.24 2.69
N ASP A 265 -23.89 -8.63 3.53
CA ASP A 265 -25.12 -8.01 3.07
C ASP A 265 -24.87 -6.75 2.22
N ASP A 266 -23.75 -6.07 2.46
CA ASP A 266 -23.30 -4.89 1.70
C ASP A 266 -22.51 -5.28 0.44
N ASP A 267 -21.72 -6.36 0.51
CA ASP A 267 -20.95 -6.92 -0.63
C ASP A 267 -21.22 -8.43 -0.81
N PRO A 268 -22.38 -8.79 -1.41
CA PRO A 268 -22.75 -10.22 -1.57
C PRO A 268 -21.83 -11.03 -2.48
N GLY A 269 -20.99 -10.37 -3.27
CA GLY A 269 -20.04 -10.99 -4.21
C GLY A 269 -18.65 -11.23 -3.63
N SER A 270 -18.38 -10.82 -2.40
CA SER A 270 -17.06 -10.98 -1.80
C SER A 270 -16.75 -12.44 -1.46
N TYR A 271 -15.85 -13.04 -2.22
CA TYR A 271 -15.39 -14.40 -1.93
C TYR A 271 -14.73 -14.51 -0.56
N THR A 272 -14.04 -13.46 -0.11
CA THR A 272 -13.37 -13.39 1.19
C THR A 272 -14.38 -13.44 2.33
N LEU A 273 -15.46 -12.65 2.27
CA LEU A 273 -16.51 -12.66 3.30
C LEU A 273 -17.25 -13.98 3.31
N LEU A 274 -17.57 -14.54 2.15
CA LEU A 274 -18.18 -15.88 2.02
C LEU A 274 -17.28 -16.94 2.65
N TYR A 275 -15.97 -16.89 2.38
CA TYR A 275 -14.99 -17.80 2.97
C TYR A 275 -14.98 -17.72 4.50
N TYR A 276 -14.84 -16.51 5.07
CA TYR A 276 -14.80 -16.36 6.53
C TYR A 276 -16.14 -16.72 7.21
N CYS A 277 -17.27 -16.44 6.58
CA CYS A 277 -18.56 -16.96 7.07
C CYS A 277 -18.57 -18.50 7.13
N GLY A 278 -18.10 -19.14 6.06
CA GLY A 278 -17.97 -20.59 6.00
C GLY A 278 -17.00 -21.15 7.05
N ARG A 279 -15.83 -20.49 7.23
CA ARG A 279 -14.84 -20.84 8.26
C ARG A 279 -15.43 -20.78 9.66
N CYS A 280 -16.11 -19.69 10.02
CA CYS A 280 -16.73 -19.55 11.32
C CYS A 280 -17.76 -20.65 11.60
N LEU A 281 -18.56 -21.05 10.61
CA LEU A 281 -19.53 -22.12 10.75
C LEU A 281 -18.87 -23.51 10.84
N TYR A 282 -17.77 -23.70 10.09
CA TYR A 282 -16.96 -24.93 10.15
C TYR A 282 -16.41 -25.17 11.56
N GLU A 283 -15.80 -24.14 12.16
CA GLU A 283 -15.25 -24.22 13.52
C GLU A 283 -16.33 -24.48 14.59
N GLN A 284 -17.56 -24.01 14.35
CA GLN A 284 -18.70 -24.29 15.21
C GLN A 284 -19.34 -25.66 14.98
N GLY A 285 -18.89 -26.40 13.95
CA GLY A 285 -19.42 -27.72 13.58
C GLY A 285 -20.69 -27.70 12.73
N TYR A 286 -21.09 -26.55 12.18
CA TYR A 286 -22.24 -26.40 11.28
C TYR A 286 -21.81 -26.65 9.82
N TYR A 287 -21.41 -27.91 9.53
CA TYR A 287 -20.75 -28.26 8.28
C TYR A 287 -21.60 -28.07 7.01
N ASP A 288 -22.93 -28.30 7.09
CA ASP A 288 -23.84 -28.14 5.93
C ASP A 288 -24.03 -26.65 5.59
N GLU A 289 -24.18 -25.81 6.59
CA GLU A 289 -24.28 -24.37 6.43
C GLU A 289 -22.93 -23.78 5.97
N ALA A 290 -21.82 -24.27 6.52
CA ALA A 290 -20.47 -23.89 6.12
C ALA A 290 -20.25 -24.16 4.62
N LEU A 291 -20.62 -25.35 4.12
CA LEU A 291 -20.53 -25.68 2.70
C LEU A 291 -21.34 -24.74 1.80
N THR A 292 -22.45 -24.22 2.28
CA THR A 292 -23.25 -23.25 1.49
C THR A 292 -22.44 -21.98 1.20
N TYR A 293 -21.76 -21.42 2.22
CA TYR A 293 -20.93 -20.23 2.06
C TYR A 293 -19.64 -20.55 1.31
N LEU A 294 -18.98 -21.66 1.60
CA LEU A 294 -17.74 -22.06 0.92
C LEU A 294 -17.93 -22.35 -0.56
N ASN A 295 -19.07 -22.96 -0.96
CA ASN A 295 -19.41 -23.10 -2.38
C ASN A 295 -19.63 -21.74 -3.06
N GLY A 296 -20.31 -20.81 -2.38
CA GLY A 296 -20.45 -19.43 -2.88
C GLY A 296 -19.09 -18.75 -3.04
N SER A 297 -18.18 -18.90 -2.06
CA SER A 297 -16.80 -18.40 -2.17
C SER A 297 -16.08 -18.99 -3.38
N HIS A 298 -16.17 -20.32 -3.56
CA HIS A 298 -15.57 -21.00 -4.70
C HIS A 298 -16.10 -20.50 -6.04
N GLU A 299 -17.42 -20.31 -6.17
CA GLU A 299 -18.03 -19.77 -7.39
C GLU A 299 -17.51 -18.37 -7.73
N MET A 300 -17.35 -17.50 -6.71
CA MET A 300 -16.82 -16.13 -6.90
C MET A 300 -15.33 -16.16 -7.26
N LEU A 301 -14.54 -16.98 -6.57
CA LEU A 301 -13.11 -17.16 -6.86
C LEU A 301 -12.85 -17.60 -8.30
N MET A 302 -13.70 -18.48 -8.85
CA MET A 302 -13.56 -18.94 -10.24
C MET A 302 -13.82 -17.85 -11.28
N LEU A 303 -14.38 -16.70 -10.90
CA LEU A 303 -14.59 -15.55 -11.78
C LEU A 303 -13.41 -14.58 -11.76
N ASP A 304 -12.50 -14.73 -10.81
CA ASP A 304 -11.31 -13.89 -10.64
C ASP A 304 -10.06 -14.64 -11.13
N ASN A 305 -9.32 -14.04 -12.08
CA ASN A 305 -8.15 -14.66 -12.67
C ASN A 305 -6.83 -14.40 -11.92
N ASP A 306 -6.85 -13.50 -10.91
CA ASP A 306 -5.64 -13.06 -10.21
C ASP A 306 -5.54 -13.60 -8.76
N VAL A 307 -6.27 -14.68 -8.44
CA VAL A 307 -6.30 -15.25 -7.09
C VAL A 307 -5.09 -16.15 -6.83
N PRO A 308 -4.40 -16.02 -5.69
CA PRO A 308 -3.32 -16.91 -5.28
C PRO A 308 -3.77 -18.37 -5.16
N GLN A 309 -2.91 -19.31 -5.57
CA GLN A 309 -3.22 -20.76 -5.55
C GLN A 309 -3.48 -21.28 -4.12
N GLU A 310 -2.79 -20.72 -3.15
CA GLU A 310 -2.90 -21.10 -1.74
C GLU A 310 -4.33 -20.95 -1.20
N LEU A 311 -5.07 -19.95 -1.69
CA LEU A 311 -6.44 -19.71 -1.26
C LEU A 311 -7.38 -20.83 -1.76
N TYR A 312 -7.13 -21.37 -2.95
CA TYR A 312 -7.90 -22.50 -3.47
C TYR A 312 -7.62 -23.78 -2.68
N THR A 313 -6.36 -24.06 -2.34
CA THR A 313 -6.00 -25.26 -1.58
C THR A 313 -6.63 -25.26 -0.20
N GLU A 314 -6.58 -24.12 0.51
CA GLU A 314 -7.21 -23.95 1.81
C GLU A 314 -8.74 -24.11 1.73
N LEU A 315 -9.38 -23.51 0.73
CA LEU A 315 -10.82 -23.63 0.49
C LEU A 315 -11.21 -25.09 0.28
N TYR A 316 -10.53 -25.82 -0.61
CA TYR A 316 -10.80 -27.23 -0.88
C TYR A 316 -10.54 -28.13 0.33
N TYR A 317 -9.51 -27.83 1.13
CA TYR A 317 -9.26 -28.52 2.38
C TYR A 317 -10.47 -28.43 3.33
N ILE A 318 -11.00 -27.22 3.55
CA ILE A 318 -12.13 -27.01 4.45
C ILE A 318 -13.40 -27.65 3.89
N MET A 319 -13.66 -27.53 2.59
CA MET A 319 -14.81 -28.14 1.92
C MET A 319 -14.76 -29.67 2.01
N ALA A 320 -13.59 -30.27 1.79
CA ALA A 320 -13.37 -31.70 1.94
C ALA A 320 -13.62 -32.15 3.38
N ASN A 321 -13.11 -31.41 4.36
CA ASN A 321 -13.30 -31.66 5.78
C ASN A 321 -14.78 -31.58 6.18
N CYS A 322 -15.50 -30.54 5.77
CA CYS A 322 -16.95 -30.42 5.99
C CYS A 322 -17.70 -31.65 5.45
N CYS A 323 -17.42 -32.05 4.22
CA CYS A 323 -18.05 -33.24 3.62
C CYS A 323 -17.68 -34.53 4.37
N HIS A 324 -16.43 -34.68 4.80
CA HIS A 324 -15.98 -35.83 5.58
C HIS A 324 -16.69 -35.91 6.94
N LYS A 325 -16.75 -34.80 7.69
CA LYS A 325 -17.44 -34.73 8.99
C LYS A 325 -18.95 -34.98 8.87
N ASN A 326 -19.56 -34.61 7.75
CA ASN A 326 -20.97 -34.93 7.43
C ASN A 326 -21.17 -36.38 6.92
N GLY A 327 -20.11 -37.17 6.80
CA GLY A 327 -20.19 -38.54 6.30
C GLY A 327 -20.35 -38.68 4.78
N ASN A 328 -20.26 -37.57 4.02
CA ASN A 328 -20.30 -37.57 2.56
C ASN A 328 -18.90 -37.81 1.97
N THR A 329 -18.40 -39.05 2.15
CA THR A 329 -17.05 -39.43 1.72
C THR A 329 -16.83 -39.25 0.22
N ALA A 330 -17.86 -39.42 -0.60
CA ALA A 330 -17.72 -39.30 -2.07
C ALA A 330 -17.38 -37.85 -2.46
N GLN A 331 -18.09 -36.87 -1.93
CA GLN A 331 -17.86 -35.46 -2.21
C GLN A 331 -16.56 -34.96 -1.54
N ALA A 332 -16.26 -35.44 -0.34
CA ALA A 332 -15.00 -35.16 0.35
C ALA A 332 -13.78 -35.53 -0.51
N ARG A 333 -13.82 -36.72 -1.15
CA ARG A 333 -12.78 -37.15 -2.09
C ARG A 333 -12.67 -36.24 -3.30
N THR A 334 -13.79 -35.78 -3.86
CA THR A 334 -13.78 -34.87 -5.01
C THR A 334 -13.03 -33.60 -4.68
N TYR A 335 -13.38 -32.92 -3.61
CA TYR A 335 -12.70 -31.68 -3.19
C TYR A 335 -11.24 -31.91 -2.81
N LEU A 336 -10.93 -33.03 -2.16
CA LEU A 336 -9.57 -33.42 -1.84
C LEU A 336 -8.70 -33.59 -3.11
N TYR A 337 -9.21 -34.25 -4.14
CA TYR A 337 -8.49 -34.39 -5.40
C TYR A 337 -8.34 -33.08 -6.16
N GLU A 338 -9.33 -32.20 -6.12
CA GLU A 338 -9.25 -30.87 -6.72
C GLU A 338 -8.17 -30.02 -6.03
N GLY A 339 -8.10 -30.02 -4.69
CA GLY A 339 -7.06 -29.34 -3.94
C GLY A 339 -5.66 -29.92 -4.23
N LEU A 340 -5.49 -31.25 -4.17
CA LEU A 340 -4.21 -31.91 -4.47
C LEU A 340 -3.79 -31.81 -5.95
N ALA A 341 -4.70 -31.51 -6.87
CA ALA A 341 -4.36 -31.22 -8.25
C ALA A 341 -3.75 -29.82 -8.42
N ILE A 342 -4.08 -28.87 -7.51
CA ILE A 342 -3.51 -27.53 -7.47
C ILE A 342 -2.15 -27.55 -6.77
N ASP A 343 -2.10 -28.09 -5.57
CA ASP A 343 -0.86 -28.28 -4.81
C ASP A 343 -0.77 -29.72 -4.26
N PRO A 344 -0.01 -30.60 -4.95
CA PRO A 344 0.20 -31.97 -4.49
C PRO A 344 1.02 -32.09 -3.21
N ASP A 345 1.78 -31.04 -2.87
CA ASP A 345 2.70 -31.02 -1.73
C ASP A 345 2.09 -30.36 -0.48
N ASP A 346 0.85 -29.88 -0.55
CA ASP A 346 0.13 -29.31 0.59
C ASP A 346 0.00 -30.32 1.73
N GLU A 347 0.55 -29.96 2.89
CA GLU A 347 0.66 -30.89 4.03
C GLU A 347 -0.70 -31.22 4.64
N ASP A 348 -1.61 -30.27 4.72
CA ASP A 348 -2.95 -30.42 5.31
C ASP A 348 -3.84 -31.31 4.44
N LEU A 349 -3.81 -31.10 3.13
CA LEU A 349 -4.51 -31.96 2.16
C LEU A 349 -3.95 -33.38 2.15
N GLN A 350 -2.62 -33.55 2.24
CA GLN A 350 -1.99 -34.86 2.34
C GLN A 350 -2.36 -35.61 3.63
N GLU A 351 -2.49 -34.88 4.76
CA GLU A 351 -2.93 -35.47 6.02
C GLU A 351 -4.39 -35.89 5.94
N LEU A 352 -5.24 -35.02 5.41
CA LEU A 352 -6.65 -35.33 5.18
C LEU A 352 -6.83 -36.51 4.19
N ALA A 353 -5.94 -36.66 3.22
CA ALA A 353 -5.95 -37.79 2.31
C ALA A 353 -5.77 -39.14 3.02
N LYS A 354 -4.94 -39.19 4.07
CA LYS A 354 -4.74 -40.41 4.89
C LYS A 354 -5.99 -40.81 5.66
N GLU A 355 -6.84 -39.84 6.01
CA GLU A 355 -8.10 -40.09 6.73
C GLU A 355 -9.23 -40.52 5.77
N ILE A 356 -9.29 -39.92 4.57
CA ILE A 356 -10.44 -40.07 3.66
C ILE A 356 -10.23 -41.18 2.63
N LEU A 357 -8.97 -41.39 2.19
CA LEU A 357 -8.66 -42.33 1.13
C LEU A 357 -8.22 -43.72 1.68
N PRO A 358 -8.41 -44.79 0.94
CA PRO A 358 -7.77 -46.08 1.24
C PRO A 358 -6.24 -45.94 1.23
N ASP A 359 -5.56 -46.74 2.07
CA ASP A 359 -4.10 -46.72 2.24
C ASP A 359 -3.30 -46.75 0.93
N GLU A 360 -3.76 -47.49 -0.07
CA GLU A 360 -3.11 -47.61 -1.37
C GLU A 360 -3.18 -46.29 -2.17
N GLU A 361 -4.31 -45.60 -2.11
CA GLU A 361 -4.53 -44.32 -2.81
C GLU A 361 -3.83 -43.17 -2.08
N ALA A 362 -3.88 -43.13 -0.74
CA ALA A 362 -3.24 -42.11 0.07
C ALA A 362 -1.72 -42.11 -0.15
N ARG A 363 -1.09 -43.25 -0.35
CA ARG A 363 0.36 -43.35 -0.64
C ARG A 363 0.77 -42.66 -1.95
N LEU A 364 -0.09 -42.49 -2.93
CA LEU A 364 0.22 -41.82 -4.19
C LEU A 364 0.57 -40.33 -3.97
N PHE A 365 0.01 -39.73 -2.96
CA PHE A 365 0.21 -38.30 -2.62
C PHE A 365 1.28 -38.05 -1.55
N THR A 366 1.69 -39.10 -0.81
CA THR A 366 2.64 -38.97 0.32
C THR A 366 4.06 -39.43 0.04
N THR A 367 4.34 -40.01 -1.18
CA THR A 367 5.63 -40.64 -1.48
C THR A 367 6.67 -39.76 -2.17
N ASN A 368 6.39 -38.48 -2.43
CA ASN A 368 7.33 -37.60 -3.15
C ASN A 368 8.43 -36.95 -2.31
N LYS A 369 8.51 -37.18 -0.99
CA LYS A 369 9.56 -36.59 -0.11
C LYS A 369 10.91 -37.32 -0.10
N ASN A 370 11.11 -38.38 -0.92
CA ASN A 370 12.32 -39.23 -0.90
C ASN A 370 13.00 -39.45 -2.27
N ASN A 371 12.93 -38.51 -3.18
CA ASN A 371 13.81 -38.57 -4.37
C ASN A 371 14.55 -37.29 -4.62
#